data_baa6bd1d14a654c4e29383ab70146e93
#
_entry.id   baa6bd1d14a654c4e29383ab70146e93
#
_cell.length_a   1.000
_cell.length_b   1.000
_cell.length_c   1.000
_cell.angle_alpha   90.00
_cell.angle_beta   90.00
_cell.angle_gamma   90.00
#
_symmetry.space_group_name_H-M   'P 1'
#
loop_
_entity.id
_entity.type
_entity.pdbx_description
1 polymer ?
#
loop_
_entity_poly.entity_id
_entity_poly.type
_entity_poly.pdbx_seq_one_letter_code
_entity_poly.pdbx_strand_id
1 'polypeptide(L)'
;MFHKNPAATAAAPVGLAVAFLMLTSAPAIPVTSGASGYRLLKTIHLDGTEGWDYINMDSAARRLYIGRGSYIDVVDVDSGALVAKLEGMPGVHGIALIPELGRGFSVNGDDTSTILDLKSLQKISTVKTGKDPDSYAYDETTKRVFIMNSAGNDATAINAADGTIAGTVVLDGQPEFAVADGEGKVFVNITDKNQVLEFDGRTLKVLHRWPLGPCEGPSGLSMDRKNPRLFSVCDNQKMVVLDADTGKVIDALPTGAGTDASLFDPYTQNAFASAGGCGTLTVVHEDSPDKFRVLEDVPTQPGARTMALDTETHNVLLVTARHGHGSTYRNILPGTFVVLVVGK
;
A
#
# COMPACT_ATOMS: atom_id res chain seq x y z
N MET A 1 -41.17 -75.73 20.42
CA MET A 1 -42.09 -76.20 19.36
C MET A 1 -42.09 -75.14 18.23
N PHE A 2 -41.73 -75.63 17.04
CA PHE A 2 -41.95 -75.06 15.70
C PHE A 2 -41.39 -73.64 15.34
N HIS A 3 -40.27 -73.65 14.67
CA HIS A 3 -39.94 -73.25 13.29
C HIS A 3 -40.94 -72.35 12.54
N LYS A 4 -40.42 -71.23 12.02
CA LYS A 4 -40.44 -70.91 10.59
C LYS A 4 -39.62 -69.65 10.29
N ASN A 5 -38.57 -69.83 9.47
CA ASN A 5 -38.01 -68.79 8.62
C ASN A 5 -39.00 -68.43 7.53
N PRO A 6 -39.07 -67.19 7.07
CA PRO A 6 -38.77 -67.04 5.69
C PRO A 6 -38.06 -65.74 5.25
N ALA A 7 -37.39 -65.93 4.12
CA ALA A 7 -37.23 -65.08 2.97
C ALA A 7 -36.36 -63.82 3.10
N ALA A 8 -35.22 -63.98 2.48
CA ALA A 8 -34.32 -62.91 2.03
C ALA A 8 -35.00 -62.07 0.93
N THR A 9 -35.06 -60.77 1.13
CA THR A 9 -35.33 -59.78 0.09
C THR A 9 -34.04 -59.09 -0.26
N ALA A 10 -33.58 -59.24 -1.49
CA ALA A 10 -32.42 -58.59 -2.07
C ALA A 10 -32.69 -57.07 -2.21
N ALA A 11 -31.87 -56.25 -1.57
CA ALA A 11 -31.83 -54.84 -1.82
C ALA A 11 -30.85 -54.52 -2.94
N ALA A 12 -31.34 -53.86 -3.98
CA ALA A 12 -30.54 -53.33 -5.06
C ALA A 12 -29.64 -52.19 -4.61
N PRO A 13 -28.41 -52.06 -5.13
CA PRO A 13 -27.54 -50.91 -4.78
C PRO A 13 -28.06 -49.64 -5.47
N VAL A 14 -28.39 -48.62 -4.68
CA VAL A 14 -28.60 -47.26 -5.15
C VAL A 14 -27.22 -46.66 -5.44
N GLY A 15 -26.91 -46.55 -6.72
CA GLY A 15 -25.70 -45.85 -7.18
C GLY A 15 -25.86 -44.35 -6.92
N LEU A 16 -25.03 -43.84 -6.01
CA LEU A 16 -24.89 -42.39 -5.76
C LEU A 16 -24.04 -41.81 -6.88
N ALA A 17 -24.67 -41.17 -7.87
CA ALA A 17 -23.97 -40.42 -8.91
C ALA A 17 -23.47 -39.08 -8.27
N VAL A 18 -22.20 -39.02 -7.96
CA VAL A 18 -21.55 -37.77 -7.58
C VAL A 18 -21.34 -36.96 -8.85
N ALA A 19 -22.18 -35.98 -9.09
CA ALA A 19 -21.97 -34.98 -10.13
C ALA A 19 -20.79 -34.07 -9.73
N PHE A 20 -19.63 -34.27 -10.36
CA PHE A 20 -18.53 -33.34 -10.31
C PHE A 20 -18.93 -32.09 -11.10
N LEU A 21 -19.27 -31.01 -10.37
CA LEU A 21 -19.38 -29.67 -10.96
C LEU A 21 -17.96 -29.21 -11.31
N MET A 22 -17.60 -29.35 -12.58
CA MET A 22 -16.39 -28.67 -13.10
C MET A 22 -16.67 -27.16 -13.09
N LEU A 23 -16.12 -26.46 -12.13
CA LEU A 23 -16.00 -25.00 -12.22
C LEU A 23 -15.03 -24.71 -13.38
N THR A 24 -15.58 -24.35 -14.51
CA THR A 24 -14.79 -23.79 -15.61
C THR A 24 -14.36 -22.40 -15.18
N SER A 25 -13.10 -22.24 -14.79
CA SER A 25 -12.48 -20.92 -14.67
C SER A 25 -12.62 -20.22 -16.03
N ALA A 26 -13.29 -19.06 -16.03
CA ALA A 26 -13.32 -18.22 -17.22
C ALA A 26 -11.87 -17.89 -17.61
N PRO A 27 -11.50 -17.98 -18.90
CA PRO A 27 -10.18 -17.59 -19.32
C PRO A 27 -9.98 -16.11 -19.01
N ALA A 28 -8.90 -15.76 -18.31
CA ALA A 28 -8.46 -14.40 -18.18
C ALA A 28 -8.28 -13.85 -19.60
N ILE A 29 -8.97 -12.77 -19.93
CA ILE A 29 -8.83 -12.08 -21.21
C ILE A 29 -7.40 -11.53 -21.22
N PRO A 30 -6.53 -11.95 -22.16
CA PRO A 30 -5.21 -11.35 -22.26
C PRO A 30 -5.40 -9.88 -22.63
N VAL A 31 -4.99 -8.98 -21.75
CA VAL A 31 -4.89 -7.56 -22.07
C VAL A 31 -3.74 -7.43 -23.08
N THR A 32 -4.07 -7.36 -24.35
CA THR A 32 -3.12 -7.01 -25.41
C THR A 32 -2.91 -5.50 -25.42
N SER A 33 -2.30 -4.97 -24.38
CA SER A 33 -1.74 -3.62 -24.37
C SER A 33 -0.31 -3.69 -24.90
N GLY A 34 0.12 -2.69 -25.66
CA GLY A 34 1.52 -2.59 -26.06
C GLY A 34 2.41 -2.57 -24.81
N ALA A 35 3.51 -3.30 -24.84
CA ALA A 35 4.41 -3.39 -23.71
C ALA A 35 4.77 -1.99 -23.21
N SER A 36 4.56 -1.72 -21.92
CA SER A 36 4.88 -0.42 -21.29
C SER A 36 6.40 -0.16 -21.28
N GLY A 37 7.18 -1.22 -21.50
CA GLY A 37 8.62 -1.26 -21.39
C GLY A 37 9.13 -1.50 -19.96
N TYR A 38 8.24 -1.52 -18.96
CA TYR A 38 8.64 -1.84 -17.60
C TYR A 38 9.01 -3.31 -17.43
N ARG A 39 10.05 -3.58 -16.68
CA ARG A 39 10.54 -4.92 -16.34
C ARG A 39 11.34 -4.89 -15.06
N LEU A 40 11.58 -6.04 -14.47
CA LEU A 40 12.54 -6.18 -13.38
C LEU A 40 13.95 -5.88 -13.89
N LEU A 41 14.56 -4.82 -13.36
CA LEU A 41 15.91 -4.36 -13.71
C LEU A 41 16.97 -4.92 -12.77
N LYS A 42 16.66 -4.95 -11.45
CA LYS A 42 17.61 -5.29 -10.40
C LYS A 42 16.88 -5.93 -9.23
N THR A 43 17.53 -6.86 -8.56
CA THR A 43 17.12 -7.40 -7.26
C THR A 43 18.23 -7.13 -6.26
N ILE A 44 17.89 -6.49 -5.13
CA ILE A 44 18.81 -6.24 -4.01
C ILE A 44 18.43 -7.22 -2.90
N HIS A 45 19.37 -8.04 -2.47
CA HIS A 45 19.17 -8.99 -1.38
C HIS A 45 19.50 -8.33 -0.05
N LEU A 46 18.60 -8.50 0.92
CA LEU A 46 18.75 -8.02 2.28
C LEU A 46 18.56 -9.16 3.27
N ASP A 47 19.22 -9.04 4.42
CA ASP A 47 19.08 -10.00 5.49
C ASP A 47 17.86 -9.72 6.39
N GLY A 48 17.53 -10.69 7.24
CA GLY A 48 16.47 -10.58 8.24
C GLY A 48 15.26 -11.42 7.91
N THR A 49 14.51 -11.74 8.97
CA THR A 49 13.32 -12.60 8.93
C THR A 49 12.08 -11.90 9.47
N GLU A 50 12.19 -10.61 9.85
CA GLU A 50 11.03 -9.82 10.23
C GLU A 50 10.21 -9.42 9.00
N GLY A 51 8.92 -9.19 9.21
CA GLY A 51 8.00 -8.74 8.18
C GLY A 51 8.41 -7.37 7.61
N TRP A 52 7.61 -6.90 6.68
CA TRP A 52 7.76 -5.56 6.13
C TRP A 52 6.39 -4.92 5.95
N ASP A 53 6.41 -3.60 5.82
CA ASP A 53 5.24 -2.83 5.48
C ASP A 53 5.62 -1.68 4.53
N TYR A 54 5.30 -0.42 4.85
CA TYR A 54 5.59 0.70 3.96
C TYR A 54 7.08 0.87 3.69
N ILE A 55 7.37 1.31 2.48
CA ILE A 55 8.70 1.71 2.05
C ILE A 55 8.66 3.12 1.49
N ASN A 56 9.71 3.91 1.74
CA ASN A 56 9.83 5.28 1.23
C ASN A 56 11.21 5.53 0.66
N MET A 57 11.23 6.22 -0.48
CA MET A 57 12.45 6.58 -1.19
C MET A 57 12.79 8.05 -0.98
N ASP A 58 13.99 8.31 -0.46
CA ASP A 58 14.66 9.61 -0.58
C ASP A 58 15.53 9.53 -1.85
N SER A 59 14.96 9.99 -2.97
CA SER A 59 15.61 9.88 -4.27
C SER A 59 16.89 10.71 -4.33
N ALA A 60 16.89 11.91 -3.73
CA ALA A 60 18.07 12.79 -3.72
C ALA A 60 19.23 12.20 -2.89
N ALA A 61 18.93 11.57 -1.76
CA ALA A 61 19.94 10.90 -0.93
C ALA A 61 20.25 9.46 -1.40
N ARG A 62 19.53 8.93 -2.40
CA ARG A 62 19.63 7.56 -2.90
C ARG A 62 19.34 6.50 -1.83
N ARG A 63 18.44 6.82 -0.86
CA ARG A 63 18.15 5.96 0.29
C ARG A 63 16.71 5.47 0.28
N LEU A 64 16.53 4.15 0.36
CA LEU A 64 15.25 3.50 0.59
C LEU A 64 15.12 3.15 2.07
N TYR A 65 14.02 3.57 2.67
CA TYR A 65 13.65 3.27 4.05
C TYR A 65 12.56 2.20 4.03
N ILE A 66 12.74 1.12 4.79
CA ILE A 66 11.85 -0.04 4.79
C ILE A 66 11.41 -0.34 6.22
N GLY A 67 10.12 -0.25 6.52
CA GLY A 67 9.55 -0.66 7.80
C GLY A 67 9.64 -2.19 7.97
N ARG A 68 10.27 -2.67 9.07
CA ARG A 68 10.58 -4.08 9.31
C ARG A 68 10.06 -4.56 10.68
N GLY A 69 8.85 -4.18 11.04
CA GLY A 69 8.22 -4.63 12.28
C GLY A 69 8.80 -4.01 13.55
N SER A 70 10.08 -4.09 13.84
CA SER A 70 10.69 -3.50 15.04
C SER A 70 11.79 -2.48 14.77
N TYR A 71 12.16 -2.31 13.50
CA TYR A 71 13.19 -1.40 13.03
C TYR A 71 12.90 -0.94 11.60
N ILE A 72 13.65 0.07 11.14
CA ILE A 72 13.67 0.51 9.74
C ILE A 72 15.04 0.18 9.15
N ASP A 73 15.08 -0.58 8.04
CA ASP A 73 16.28 -0.70 7.22
C ASP A 73 16.42 0.53 6.33
N VAL A 74 17.64 1.09 6.27
CA VAL A 74 18.02 2.16 5.33
C VAL A 74 19.01 1.58 4.33
N VAL A 75 18.61 1.55 3.06
CA VAL A 75 19.36 0.89 1.99
C VAL A 75 19.79 1.93 0.97
N ASP A 76 21.07 1.92 0.59
CA ASP A 76 21.57 2.64 -0.59
C ASP A 76 21.15 1.87 -1.84
N VAL A 77 20.31 2.46 -2.67
CA VAL A 77 19.67 1.74 -3.80
C VAL A 77 20.65 1.52 -4.97
N ASP A 78 21.70 2.31 -5.06
CA ASP A 78 22.68 2.21 -6.15
C ASP A 78 23.64 1.04 -5.90
N SER A 79 24.23 0.97 -4.70
CA SER A 79 25.11 -0.12 -4.30
C SER A 79 24.36 -1.38 -3.82
N GLY A 80 23.14 -1.21 -3.31
CA GLY A 80 22.36 -2.26 -2.63
C GLY A 80 22.81 -2.52 -1.19
N ALA A 81 23.67 -1.67 -0.62
CA ALA A 81 24.20 -1.85 0.72
C ALA A 81 23.21 -1.38 1.80
N LEU A 82 23.10 -2.14 2.90
CA LEU A 82 22.44 -1.68 4.12
C LEU A 82 23.30 -0.57 4.76
N VAL A 83 22.77 0.65 4.78
CA VAL A 83 23.43 1.84 5.34
C VAL A 83 23.28 1.88 6.87
N ALA A 84 22.07 1.59 7.33
CA ALA A 84 21.73 1.60 8.76
C ALA A 84 20.52 0.72 9.05
N LYS A 85 20.44 0.29 10.31
CA LYS A 85 19.25 -0.29 10.93
C LYS A 85 18.83 0.64 12.07
N LEU A 86 17.64 1.24 11.94
CA LEU A 86 17.11 2.18 12.93
C LEU A 86 16.21 1.42 13.87
N GLU A 87 16.71 1.11 15.06
CA GLU A 87 16.04 0.26 16.06
C GLU A 87 15.16 1.07 17.04
N GLY A 88 14.37 0.37 17.85
CA GLY A 88 13.57 0.97 18.93
C GLY A 88 12.26 1.59 18.48
N MET A 89 11.65 1.03 17.43
CA MET A 89 10.35 1.43 16.87
C MET A 89 9.40 0.22 16.80
N PRO A 90 8.80 -0.19 17.93
CA PRO A 90 7.97 -1.39 18.00
C PRO A 90 6.76 -1.32 17.06
N GLY A 91 6.56 -2.34 16.24
CA GLY A 91 5.46 -2.39 15.27
C GLY A 91 5.57 -1.32 14.18
N VAL A 92 6.79 -0.90 13.79
CA VAL A 92 6.92 0.16 12.80
C VAL A 92 6.37 -0.28 11.45
N HIS A 93 5.41 0.51 10.93
CA HIS A 93 4.84 0.35 9.60
C HIS A 93 5.70 1.04 8.55
N GLY A 94 6.05 2.32 8.76
CA GLY A 94 6.82 3.10 7.80
C GLY A 94 7.34 4.40 8.38
N ILE A 95 7.80 5.29 7.49
CA ILE A 95 8.37 6.60 7.85
C ILE A 95 8.01 7.65 6.79
N ALA A 96 7.40 8.76 7.21
CA ALA A 96 7.30 9.97 6.39
C ALA A 96 8.67 10.65 6.30
N LEU A 97 9.17 10.88 5.10
CA LEU A 97 10.43 11.59 4.86
C LEU A 97 10.15 13.05 4.53
N ILE A 98 10.88 13.96 5.18
CA ILE A 98 10.80 15.41 4.96
C ILE A 98 12.22 15.93 4.77
N PRO A 99 12.82 15.70 3.58
CA PRO A 99 14.22 16.03 3.31
C PRO A 99 14.55 17.52 3.51
N GLU A 100 13.63 18.42 3.16
CA GLU A 100 13.82 19.87 3.31
C GLU A 100 13.96 20.32 4.78
N LEU A 101 13.46 19.54 5.73
CA LEU A 101 13.66 19.73 7.16
C LEU A 101 14.72 18.80 7.76
N GLY A 102 15.24 17.87 6.96
CA GLY A 102 16.15 16.83 7.42
C GLY A 102 15.52 15.88 8.43
N ARG A 103 14.20 15.67 8.39
CA ARG A 103 13.45 14.90 9.39
C ARG A 103 12.67 13.75 8.79
N GLY A 104 12.58 12.65 9.56
CA GLY A 104 11.68 11.53 9.31
C GLY A 104 10.73 11.33 10.50
N PHE A 105 9.51 10.91 10.23
CA PHE A 105 8.48 10.60 11.23
C PHE A 105 8.01 9.18 11.02
N SER A 106 8.40 8.26 11.91
CA SER A 106 7.96 6.86 11.83
C SER A 106 6.52 6.71 12.31
N VAL A 107 5.92 5.61 11.91
CA VAL A 107 4.58 5.19 12.35
C VAL A 107 4.74 3.87 13.09
N ASN A 108 4.50 3.86 14.42
CA ASN A 108 4.82 2.72 15.29
C ASN A 108 3.56 2.14 15.91
N GLY A 109 3.43 0.82 15.93
CA GLY A 109 2.29 0.09 16.49
C GLY A 109 2.08 0.23 18.00
N ASP A 110 2.97 0.96 18.70
CA ASP A 110 2.85 1.28 20.13
C ASP A 110 2.18 2.66 20.39
N ASP A 111 1.38 3.16 19.46
CA ASP A 111 0.69 4.44 19.52
C ASP A 111 1.68 5.64 19.58
N THR A 112 2.80 5.53 18.86
CA THR A 112 3.81 6.60 18.81
C THR A 112 4.31 6.88 17.39
N SER A 113 4.92 8.07 17.23
CA SER A 113 5.76 8.42 16.07
C SER A 113 7.16 8.80 16.59
N THR A 114 8.20 8.16 16.06
CA THR A 114 9.58 8.53 16.35
C THR A 114 10.06 9.54 15.34
N ILE A 115 10.59 10.67 15.82
CA ILE A 115 11.20 11.70 14.97
C ILE A 115 12.69 11.41 14.83
N LEU A 116 13.16 11.33 13.60
CA LEU A 116 14.54 11.02 13.23
C LEU A 116 15.19 12.19 12.50
N ASP A 117 16.49 12.34 12.69
CA ASP A 117 17.34 13.16 11.84
C ASP A 117 17.80 12.34 10.66
N LEU A 118 17.44 12.73 9.43
CA LEU A 118 17.72 11.96 8.21
C LEU A 118 19.21 11.97 7.81
N LYS A 119 19.99 12.93 8.31
CA LYS A 119 21.42 13.03 8.02
C LYS A 119 22.24 12.12 8.92
N SER A 120 22.04 12.23 10.22
CA SER A 120 22.74 11.41 11.22
C SER A 120 22.11 10.04 11.43
N LEU A 121 20.85 9.85 11.00
CA LEU A 121 20.03 8.68 11.22
C LEU A 121 19.78 8.40 12.71
N GLN A 122 19.81 9.44 13.54
CA GLN A 122 19.61 9.34 14.97
C GLN A 122 18.20 9.78 15.39
N LYS A 123 17.69 9.15 16.45
CA LYS A 123 16.43 9.54 17.07
C LYS A 123 16.56 10.91 17.72
N ILE A 124 15.63 11.80 17.39
CA ILE A 124 15.48 13.13 18.03
C ILE A 124 14.55 13.02 19.23
N SER A 125 13.35 12.49 19.02
CA SER A 125 12.31 12.41 20.07
C SER A 125 11.25 11.36 19.67
N THR A 126 10.27 11.18 20.56
CA THR A 126 9.06 10.39 20.29
C THR A 126 7.83 11.21 20.66
N VAL A 127 6.78 11.14 19.85
CA VAL A 127 5.50 11.80 20.02
C VAL A 127 4.41 10.77 20.15
N LYS A 128 3.42 10.95 21.01
CA LYS A 128 2.24 10.10 21.08
C LYS A 128 1.28 10.41 19.95
N THR A 129 0.68 9.38 19.40
CA THR A 129 -0.35 9.46 18.37
C THR A 129 -1.70 8.94 18.90
N GLY A 130 -2.68 8.78 18.02
CA GLY A 130 -3.88 8.00 18.31
C GLY A 130 -3.60 6.49 18.34
N LYS A 131 -4.65 5.69 18.31
CA LYS A 131 -4.58 4.23 18.44
C LYS A 131 -4.27 3.55 17.12
N ASP A 132 -3.29 2.64 17.17
CA ASP A 132 -2.89 1.81 16.03
C ASP A 132 -2.56 2.67 14.79
N PRO A 133 -1.51 3.51 14.88
CA PRO A 133 -1.07 4.32 13.75
C PRO A 133 -0.52 3.41 12.67
N ASP A 134 -0.98 3.61 11.43
CA ASP A 134 -0.69 2.73 10.32
C ASP A 134 -0.03 3.45 9.15
N SER A 135 -0.58 4.56 8.70
CA SER A 135 -0.06 5.30 7.55
C SER A 135 0.16 6.78 7.83
N TYR A 136 0.62 7.52 6.83
CA TYR A 136 0.98 8.92 6.99
C TYR A 136 0.83 9.71 5.69
N ALA A 137 0.66 11.03 5.85
CA ALA A 137 0.84 12.00 4.77
C ALA A 137 1.60 13.22 5.28
N TYR A 138 2.42 13.83 4.45
CA TYR A 138 3.04 15.14 4.71
C TYR A 138 2.48 16.17 3.75
N ASP A 139 2.04 17.29 4.29
CA ASP A 139 1.62 18.45 3.50
C ASP A 139 2.62 19.60 3.65
N GLU A 140 3.27 19.91 2.54
CA GLU A 140 4.33 20.93 2.48
C GLU A 140 3.81 22.37 2.68
N THR A 141 2.53 22.62 2.46
CA THR A 141 1.93 23.94 2.68
C THR A 141 1.65 24.20 4.15
N THR A 142 1.11 23.24 4.87
CA THR A 142 0.87 23.38 6.32
C THR A 142 2.08 23.03 7.16
N LYS A 143 3.11 22.40 6.56
CA LYS A 143 4.30 21.86 7.25
C LYS A 143 3.91 20.87 8.35
N ARG A 144 2.89 20.04 8.08
CA ARG A 144 2.38 19.03 9.02
C ARG A 144 2.50 17.62 8.46
N VAL A 145 2.87 16.72 9.36
CA VAL A 145 2.72 15.28 9.15
C VAL A 145 1.41 14.85 9.78
N PHE A 146 0.62 14.12 9.03
CA PHE A 146 -0.62 13.51 9.50
C PHE A 146 -0.39 12.01 9.63
N ILE A 147 -0.50 11.51 10.86
CA ILE A 147 -0.40 10.07 11.16
C ILE A 147 -1.82 9.52 11.24
N MET A 148 -2.15 8.59 10.36
CA MET A 148 -3.45 7.93 10.29
C MET A 148 -3.51 6.82 11.33
N ASN A 149 -4.46 6.90 12.26
CA ASN A 149 -4.62 5.98 13.37
C ASN A 149 -5.78 5.03 13.07
N SER A 150 -5.46 3.82 12.62
CA SER A 150 -6.41 2.85 12.06
C SER A 150 -7.50 2.47 13.09
N ALA A 151 -7.11 2.02 14.29
CA ALA A 151 -8.08 1.70 15.34
C ALA A 151 -8.63 2.94 16.06
N GLY A 152 -7.95 4.10 15.95
CA GLY A 152 -8.42 5.38 16.48
C GLY A 152 -9.55 6.00 15.66
N ASN A 153 -9.67 5.63 14.38
CA ASN A 153 -10.55 6.28 13.41
C ASN A 153 -10.32 7.79 13.32
N ASP A 154 -9.06 8.20 13.44
CA ASP A 154 -8.64 9.60 13.45
C ASP A 154 -7.25 9.77 12.80
N ALA A 155 -6.81 11.02 12.67
CA ALA A 155 -5.45 11.34 12.29
C ALA A 155 -4.83 12.33 13.29
N THR A 156 -3.60 12.05 13.72
CA THR A 156 -2.80 12.95 14.55
C THR A 156 -2.01 13.90 13.66
N ALA A 157 -2.24 15.21 13.78
CA ALA A 157 -1.48 16.24 13.08
C ALA A 157 -0.27 16.67 13.91
N ILE A 158 0.94 16.57 13.35
CA ILE A 158 2.21 16.92 14.00
C ILE A 158 2.88 18.03 13.19
N ASN A 159 3.32 19.09 13.84
CA ASN A 159 4.13 20.12 13.22
C ASN A 159 5.53 19.57 12.90
N ALA A 160 5.88 19.50 11.62
CA ALA A 160 7.11 18.85 11.18
C ALA A 160 8.39 19.57 11.67
N ALA A 161 8.31 20.88 11.91
CA ALA A 161 9.45 21.70 12.34
C ALA A 161 9.92 21.40 13.76
N ASP A 162 9.02 21.10 14.69
CA ASP A 162 9.33 20.96 16.12
C ASP A 162 8.79 19.67 16.77
N GLY A 163 7.96 18.91 16.05
CA GLY A 163 7.35 17.68 16.54
C GLY A 163 6.18 17.89 17.50
N THR A 164 5.68 19.11 17.66
CA THR A 164 4.52 19.36 18.52
C THR A 164 3.21 18.91 17.87
N ILE A 165 2.27 18.42 18.68
CA ILE A 165 0.95 18.03 18.20
C ILE A 165 0.14 19.30 17.88
N ALA A 166 -0.32 19.40 16.63
CA ALA A 166 -1.18 20.50 16.17
C ALA A 166 -2.67 20.23 16.45
N GLY A 167 -3.05 18.97 16.59
CA GLY A 167 -4.42 18.55 16.87
C GLY A 167 -4.74 17.16 16.32
N THR A 168 -6.04 16.83 16.29
CA THR A 168 -6.56 15.56 15.78
C THR A 168 -7.69 15.82 14.82
N VAL A 169 -7.74 15.04 13.73
CA VAL A 169 -8.85 15.01 12.76
C VAL A 169 -9.67 13.77 13.04
N VAL A 170 -10.95 13.91 13.37
CA VAL A 170 -11.86 12.78 13.52
C VAL A 170 -12.30 12.31 12.13
N LEU A 171 -11.91 11.09 11.75
CA LEU A 171 -12.19 10.53 10.43
C LEU A 171 -13.48 9.70 10.38
N ASP A 172 -13.92 9.20 11.54
CA ASP A 172 -15.15 8.42 11.68
C ASP A 172 -15.19 7.18 10.76
N GLY A 173 -14.09 6.48 10.68
CA GLY A 173 -13.86 5.25 9.92
C GLY A 173 -12.38 4.91 9.90
N GLN A 174 -12.06 3.70 9.49
CA GLN A 174 -10.69 3.15 9.50
C GLN A 174 -9.85 3.76 8.37
N PRO A 175 -8.90 4.68 8.69
CA PRO A 175 -8.02 5.24 7.68
C PRO A 175 -6.96 4.24 7.25
N GLU A 176 -6.59 4.34 5.98
CA GLU A 176 -5.53 3.60 5.33
C GLU A 176 -4.56 4.60 4.65
N PHE A 177 -4.10 4.37 3.42
CA PHE A 177 -3.23 5.30 2.73
C PHE A 177 -3.82 6.70 2.59
N ALA A 178 -2.94 7.71 2.72
CA ALA A 178 -3.29 9.10 2.57
C ALA A 178 -2.30 9.85 1.68
N VAL A 179 -2.78 10.88 1.01
CA VAL A 179 -1.95 11.80 0.21
C VAL A 179 -2.35 13.25 0.50
N ALA A 180 -1.40 14.16 0.39
CA ALA A 180 -1.65 15.60 0.42
C ALA A 180 -1.52 16.21 -0.99
N ASP A 181 -2.34 17.21 -1.31
CA ASP A 181 -2.26 17.93 -2.59
C ASP A 181 -1.09 18.92 -2.65
N GLY A 182 -0.49 19.24 -1.50
CA GLY A 182 0.54 20.25 -1.37
C GLY A 182 0.01 21.68 -1.28
N GLU A 183 -1.31 21.85 -1.24
CA GLU A 183 -2.01 23.13 -1.11
C GLU A 183 -2.75 23.26 0.23
N GLY A 184 -2.71 22.21 1.05
CA GLY A 184 -3.28 22.17 2.38
C GLY A 184 -4.46 21.25 2.56
N LYS A 185 -4.81 20.45 1.55
CA LYS A 185 -5.82 19.40 1.64
C LYS A 185 -5.15 18.03 1.75
N VAL A 186 -5.74 17.16 2.51
CA VAL A 186 -5.30 15.77 2.66
C VAL A 186 -6.46 14.85 2.34
N PHE A 187 -6.18 13.84 1.53
CA PHE A 187 -7.10 12.80 1.12
C PHE A 187 -6.69 11.49 1.76
N VAL A 188 -7.65 10.73 2.26
CA VAL A 188 -7.40 9.45 2.92
C VAL A 188 -8.46 8.43 2.54
N ASN A 189 -8.03 7.21 2.21
CA ASN A 189 -8.93 6.09 2.05
C ASN A 189 -9.50 5.68 3.41
N ILE A 190 -10.81 5.49 3.47
CA ILE A 190 -11.52 4.95 4.64
C ILE A 190 -12.03 3.57 4.27
N THR A 191 -11.28 2.55 4.67
CA THR A 191 -11.43 1.18 4.19
C THR A 191 -12.78 0.57 4.53
N ASP A 192 -13.24 0.71 5.77
CA ASP A 192 -14.51 0.15 6.26
C ASP A 192 -15.75 0.87 5.73
N LYS A 193 -15.57 2.02 5.03
CA LYS A 193 -16.67 2.82 4.45
C LYS A 193 -16.66 2.86 2.92
N ASN A 194 -15.63 2.29 2.26
CA ASN A 194 -15.45 2.36 0.81
C ASN A 194 -15.52 3.79 0.27
N GLN A 195 -14.78 4.69 0.90
CA GLN A 195 -14.79 6.12 0.54
C GLN A 195 -13.40 6.75 0.64
N VAL A 196 -13.22 7.86 -0.07
CA VAL A 196 -12.15 8.82 0.20
C VAL A 196 -12.73 9.94 1.06
N LEU A 197 -11.98 10.34 2.07
CA LEU A 197 -12.27 11.51 2.90
C LEU A 197 -11.26 12.59 2.59
N GLU A 198 -11.74 13.83 2.42
CA GLU A 198 -10.92 15.03 2.31
C GLU A 198 -11.02 15.86 3.59
N PHE A 199 -9.88 16.33 4.10
CA PHE A 199 -9.85 17.28 5.20
C PHE A 199 -8.85 18.43 4.96
N ASP A 200 -9.12 19.58 5.57
CA ASP A 200 -8.24 20.73 5.54
C ASP A 200 -7.13 20.57 6.60
N GLY A 201 -5.88 20.56 6.17
CA GLY A 201 -4.71 20.33 7.00
C GLY A 201 -4.40 21.49 7.98
N ARG A 202 -4.93 22.70 7.75
CA ARG A 202 -4.76 23.85 8.66
C ARG A 202 -5.79 23.83 9.77
N THR A 203 -7.06 23.70 9.40
CA THR A 203 -8.20 23.78 10.33
C THR A 203 -8.54 22.44 10.96
N LEU A 204 -8.02 21.32 10.43
CA LEU A 204 -8.27 19.95 10.85
C LEU A 204 -9.74 19.54 10.74
N LYS A 205 -10.47 20.16 9.81
CA LYS A 205 -11.89 19.89 9.56
C LYS A 205 -12.05 19.00 8.36
N VAL A 206 -12.89 17.99 8.47
CA VAL A 206 -13.35 17.20 7.32
C VAL A 206 -14.15 18.10 6.40
N LEU A 207 -13.80 18.09 5.13
CA LEU A 207 -14.45 18.87 4.08
C LEU A 207 -15.45 18.01 3.31
N HIS A 208 -15.01 16.84 2.85
CA HIS A 208 -15.82 15.97 2.02
C HIS A 208 -15.63 14.49 2.36
N ARG A 209 -16.63 13.68 1.99
CA ARG A 209 -16.62 12.21 2.03
C ARG A 209 -17.22 11.71 0.73
N TRP A 210 -16.40 11.06 -0.09
CA TRP A 210 -16.80 10.63 -1.41
C TRP A 210 -16.82 9.11 -1.53
N PRO A 211 -18.00 8.53 -1.82
CA PRO A 211 -18.07 7.09 -2.09
C PRO A 211 -17.22 6.72 -3.30
N LEU A 212 -16.48 5.63 -3.20
CA LEU A 212 -15.62 5.12 -4.27
C LEU A 212 -16.38 4.25 -5.31
N GLY A 213 -17.72 4.27 -5.28
CA GLY A 213 -18.53 3.54 -6.26
C GLY A 213 -18.22 2.04 -6.28
N PRO A 214 -17.51 1.51 -7.31
CA PRO A 214 -17.30 0.07 -7.46
C PRO A 214 -16.12 -0.48 -6.63
N CYS A 215 -15.48 0.32 -5.77
CA CYS A 215 -14.38 -0.08 -4.90
C CYS A 215 -14.89 -0.79 -3.65
N GLU A 216 -14.24 -1.88 -3.26
CA GLU A 216 -14.45 -2.55 -1.98
C GLU A 216 -13.10 -2.64 -1.28
N GLY A 217 -13.03 -2.21 -0.01
CA GLY A 217 -11.81 -2.20 0.77
C GLY A 217 -10.70 -1.35 0.15
N PRO A 218 -10.87 -0.02 0.01
CA PRO A 218 -9.81 0.85 -0.51
C PRO A 218 -8.59 0.83 0.43
N SER A 219 -7.41 0.58 -0.13
CA SER A 219 -6.13 0.54 0.56
C SER A 219 -5.22 1.66 0.04
N GLY A 220 -4.40 1.42 -0.99
CA GLY A 220 -3.46 2.39 -1.53
C GLY A 220 -4.13 3.59 -2.17
N LEU A 221 -3.55 4.77 -1.97
CA LEU A 221 -4.01 6.04 -2.55
C LEU A 221 -2.82 6.84 -3.08
N SER A 222 -2.91 7.30 -4.31
CA SER A 222 -1.95 8.23 -4.91
C SER A 222 -2.67 9.35 -5.66
N MET A 223 -1.93 10.40 -6.07
CA MET A 223 -2.52 11.59 -6.67
C MET A 223 -1.67 12.13 -7.82
N ASP A 224 -2.31 12.45 -8.94
CA ASP A 224 -1.81 13.46 -9.86
C ASP A 224 -2.22 14.84 -9.35
N ARG A 225 -1.26 15.61 -8.85
CA ARG A 225 -1.50 16.96 -8.34
C ARG A 225 -1.72 17.99 -9.46
N LYS A 226 -1.22 17.71 -10.67
CA LYS A 226 -1.36 18.61 -11.81
C LYS A 226 -2.79 18.61 -12.38
N ASN A 227 -3.35 17.42 -12.50
CA ASN A 227 -4.71 17.23 -13.01
C ASN A 227 -5.62 16.70 -11.91
N PRO A 228 -5.83 17.29 -10.78
CA PRO A 228 -6.31 16.76 -9.49
C PRO A 228 -7.07 15.42 -9.61
N ARG A 229 -6.34 14.31 -9.74
CA ARG A 229 -6.87 12.95 -9.85
C ARG A 229 -6.31 12.07 -8.74
N LEU A 230 -7.20 11.37 -8.06
CA LEU A 230 -6.86 10.37 -7.05
C LEU A 230 -6.97 8.98 -7.65
N PHE A 231 -5.99 8.13 -7.36
CA PHE A 231 -5.94 6.73 -7.78
C PHE A 231 -6.04 5.86 -6.53
N SER A 232 -7.22 5.32 -6.26
CA SER A 232 -7.48 4.44 -5.12
C SER A 232 -7.53 2.99 -5.55
N VAL A 233 -6.68 2.13 -4.98
CA VAL A 233 -6.70 0.69 -5.25
C VAL A 233 -7.53 -0.03 -4.19
N CYS A 234 -8.18 -1.14 -4.60
CA CYS A 234 -9.25 -1.78 -3.86
C CYS A 234 -9.04 -3.29 -3.80
N ASP A 235 -9.48 -3.93 -2.72
CA ASP A 235 -9.41 -5.39 -2.51
C ASP A 235 -10.08 -6.19 -3.64
N ASN A 236 -11.13 -5.64 -4.24
CA ASN A 236 -11.85 -6.27 -5.35
C ASN A 236 -11.19 -6.05 -6.72
N GLN A 237 -9.85 -5.91 -6.75
CA GLN A 237 -9.03 -5.88 -7.96
C GLN A 237 -9.36 -4.72 -8.91
N LYS A 238 -9.49 -3.53 -8.34
CA LYS A 238 -9.75 -2.30 -9.10
C LYS A 238 -8.81 -1.18 -8.65
N MET A 239 -8.49 -0.32 -9.60
CA MET A 239 -8.01 1.03 -9.35
C MET A 239 -9.14 1.97 -9.76
N VAL A 240 -9.72 2.69 -8.79
CA VAL A 240 -10.76 3.69 -9.03
C VAL A 240 -10.09 5.05 -9.14
N VAL A 241 -10.41 5.78 -10.21
CA VAL A 241 -9.92 7.13 -10.43
C VAL A 241 -11.02 8.13 -10.10
N LEU A 242 -10.70 9.07 -9.20
CA LEU A 242 -11.61 10.15 -8.79
C LEU A 242 -11.07 11.51 -9.21
N ASP A 243 -11.98 12.41 -9.51
CA ASP A 243 -11.73 13.84 -9.52
C ASP A 243 -11.63 14.35 -8.08
N ALA A 244 -10.48 14.91 -7.70
CA ALA A 244 -10.18 15.32 -6.33
C ALA A 244 -10.89 16.63 -5.92
N ASP A 245 -11.50 17.36 -6.85
CA ASP A 245 -12.26 18.58 -6.55
C ASP A 245 -13.74 18.30 -6.32
N THR A 246 -14.27 17.28 -7.01
CA THR A 246 -15.71 17.01 -7.04
C THR A 246 -16.11 15.68 -6.42
N GLY A 247 -15.14 14.77 -6.19
CA GLY A 247 -15.39 13.39 -5.74
C GLY A 247 -16.06 12.51 -6.80
N LYS A 248 -16.14 12.96 -8.04
CA LYS A 248 -16.72 12.17 -9.12
C LYS A 248 -15.78 11.02 -9.51
N VAL A 249 -16.31 9.80 -9.53
CA VAL A 249 -15.61 8.66 -10.12
C VAL A 249 -15.53 8.86 -11.64
N ILE A 250 -14.30 8.87 -12.15
CA ILE A 250 -14.01 9.05 -13.57
C ILE A 250 -13.90 7.69 -14.27
N ASP A 251 -13.15 6.75 -13.65
CA ASP A 251 -12.90 5.43 -14.23
C ASP A 251 -12.71 4.38 -13.13
N ALA A 252 -12.79 3.10 -13.50
CA ALA A 252 -12.50 1.96 -12.64
C ALA A 252 -11.80 0.88 -13.46
N LEU A 253 -10.51 0.77 -13.31
CA LEU A 253 -9.62 -0.06 -14.10
C LEU A 253 -9.30 -1.37 -13.37
N PRO A 254 -9.12 -2.50 -14.07
CA PRO A 254 -8.74 -3.74 -13.45
C PRO A 254 -7.29 -3.70 -12.95
N THR A 255 -7.02 -4.37 -11.83
CA THR A 255 -5.69 -4.62 -11.27
C THR A 255 -5.51 -6.09 -10.95
N GLY A 256 -4.30 -6.49 -10.58
CA GLY A 256 -4.03 -7.84 -10.09
C GLY A 256 -4.68 -8.14 -8.73
N ALA A 257 -4.65 -9.40 -8.31
CA ALA A 257 -5.21 -9.83 -7.03
C ALA A 257 -4.29 -9.45 -5.85
N GLY A 258 -4.89 -9.04 -4.73
CA GLY A 258 -4.18 -8.63 -3.51
C GLY A 258 -3.41 -7.33 -3.73
N THR A 259 -4.07 -6.36 -4.38
CA THR A 259 -3.53 -5.01 -4.59
C THR A 259 -3.56 -4.25 -3.28
N ASP A 260 -2.45 -3.60 -2.94
CA ASP A 260 -2.27 -2.92 -1.65
C ASP A 260 -1.85 -1.46 -1.81
N ALA A 261 -0.78 -1.17 -2.52
CA ALA A 261 -0.30 0.20 -2.68
C ALA A 261 -0.60 0.79 -4.07
N SER A 262 -0.72 2.13 -4.11
CA SER A 262 -0.84 2.94 -5.32
C SER A 262 0.26 4.00 -5.35
N LEU A 263 0.83 4.26 -6.54
CA LEU A 263 1.75 5.36 -6.81
C LEU A 263 1.35 6.07 -8.10
N PHE A 264 1.71 7.35 -8.22
CA PHE A 264 1.63 8.09 -9.47
C PHE A 264 2.97 8.74 -9.77
N ASP A 265 3.48 8.54 -10.97
CA ASP A 265 4.67 9.21 -11.49
C ASP A 265 4.27 10.34 -12.45
N PRO A 266 4.40 11.60 -12.05
CA PRO A 266 3.98 12.74 -12.88
C PRO A 266 4.85 12.93 -14.12
N TYR A 267 6.07 12.35 -14.16
CA TYR A 267 6.95 12.44 -15.33
C TYR A 267 6.50 11.50 -16.45
N THR A 268 6.16 10.25 -16.11
CA THR A 268 5.70 9.26 -17.09
C THR A 268 4.18 9.27 -17.27
N GLN A 269 3.45 10.00 -16.42
CA GLN A 269 1.99 9.99 -16.32
C GLN A 269 1.42 8.57 -16.13
N ASN A 270 2.11 7.76 -15.33
CA ASN A 270 1.68 6.41 -15.00
C ASN A 270 1.28 6.31 -13.53
N ALA A 271 0.13 5.73 -13.30
CA ALA A 271 -0.26 5.20 -12.01
C ALA A 271 0.13 3.72 -11.93
N PHE A 272 0.53 3.28 -10.76
CA PHE A 272 0.96 1.92 -10.48
C PHE A 272 0.12 1.32 -9.35
N ALA A 273 -0.19 0.03 -9.47
CA ALA A 273 -0.85 -0.75 -8.43
C ALA A 273 -0.05 -2.03 -8.17
N SER A 274 0.44 -2.21 -6.95
CA SER A 274 1.18 -3.41 -6.57
C SER A 274 0.23 -4.51 -6.12
N ALA A 275 0.21 -5.63 -6.83
CA ALA A 275 -0.67 -6.76 -6.57
C ALA A 275 0.12 -7.91 -5.96
N GLY A 276 0.32 -7.87 -4.63
CA GLY A 276 1.11 -8.85 -3.90
C GLY A 276 0.54 -10.27 -3.93
N GLY A 277 -0.77 -10.43 -4.09
CA GLY A 277 -1.40 -11.75 -4.15
C GLY A 277 -1.03 -12.55 -5.40
N CYS A 278 -0.96 -11.91 -6.55
CA CYS A 278 -0.55 -12.55 -7.81
C CYS A 278 0.90 -12.27 -8.23
N GLY A 279 1.60 -11.33 -7.57
CA GLY A 279 2.97 -10.97 -7.89
C GLY A 279 3.10 -10.19 -9.19
N THR A 280 2.27 -9.16 -9.36
CA THR A 280 2.32 -8.25 -10.51
C THR A 280 2.31 -6.79 -10.09
N LEU A 281 2.79 -5.93 -10.97
CA LEU A 281 2.66 -4.48 -10.89
C LEU A 281 1.81 -4.03 -12.08
N THR A 282 0.57 -3.63 -11.82
CA THR A 282 -0.30 -3.07 -12.85
C THR A 282 0.14 -1.66 -13.19
N VAL A 283 0.36 -1.36 -14.47
CA VAL A 283 0.74 -0.04 -14.98
C VAL A 283 -0.45 0.55 -15.70
N VAL A 284 -0.93 1.69 -15.23
CA VAL A 284 -2.03 2.46 -15.82
C VAL A 284 -1.48 3.78 -16.34
N HIS A 285 -1.77 4.11 -17.60
CA HIS A 285 -1.36 5.38 -18.18
C HIS A 285 -2.52 6.38 -18.20
N GLU A 286 -2.22 7.60 -17.81
CA GLU A 286 -3.12 8.76 -17.97
C GLU A 286 -2.90 9.41 -19.34
N ASP A 287 -3.76 9.07 -20.33
CA ASP A 287 -3.72 9.70 -21.65
C ASP A 287 -4.20 11.16 -21.58
N SER A 288 -5.10 11.45 -20.66
CA SER A 288 -5.62 12.77 -20.31
C SER A 288 -6.32 12.69 -18.95
N PRO A 289 -6.67 13.82 -18.29
CA PRO A 289 -7.31 13.83 -16.99
C PRO A 289 -8.61 12.98 -16.88
N ASP A 290 -9.24 12.69 -17.98
CA ASP A 290 -10.50 11.92 -18.02
C ASP A 290 -10.38 10.61 -18.82
N LYS A 291 -9.15 10.19 -19.18
CA LYS A 291 -8.94 9.00 -19.99
C LYS A 291 -7.72 8.20 -19.53
N PHE A 292 -7.97 6.99 -19.11
CA PHE A 292 -6.97 6.07 -18.54
C PHE A 292 -6.98 4.74 -19.29
N ARG A 293 -5.86 4.04 -19.27
CA ARG A 293 -5.77 2.69 -19.83
C ARG A 293 -4.72 1.86 -19.10
N VAL A 294 -5.05 0.60 -18.86
CA VAL A 294 -4.06 -0.37 -18.41
C VAL A 294 -3.08 -0.64 -19.54
N LEU A 295 -1.79 -0.46 -19.29
CA LEU A 295 -0.72 -0.78 -20.25
C LEU A 295 -0.36 -2.26 -20.18
N GLU A 296 -0.07 -2.74 -18.98
CA GLU A 296 0.30 -4.13 -18.71
C GLU A 296 0.32 -4.45 -17.22
N ASP A 297 0.35 -5.75 -16.90
CA ASP A 297 0.71 -6.27 -15.59
C ASP A 297 2.16 -6.79 -15.67
N VAL A 298 3.09 -6.03 -15.12
CA VAL A 298 4.52 -6.38 -15.09
C VAL A 298 4.76 -7.48 -14.07
N PRO A 299 5.34 -8.63 -14.43
CA PRO A 299 5.65 -9.67 -13.47
C PRO A 299 6.62 -9.18 -12.38
N THR A 300 6.25 -9.39 -11.12
CA THR A 300 7.06 -9.18 -9.93
C THR A 300 7.20 -10.50 -9.16
N GLN A 301 7.13 -10.46 -7.85
CA GLN A 301 7.15 -11.65 -7.02
C GLN A 301 5.94 -11.62 -6.06
N PRO A 302 5.25 -12.76 -5.79
CA PRO A 302 4.21 -12.83 -4.77
C PRO A 302 4.67 -12.21 -3.45
N GLY A 303 3.79 -11.46 -2.80
CA GLY A 303 4.10 -10.68 -1.60
C GLY A 303 4.64 -9.26 -1.85
N ALA A 304 5.01 -8.89 -3.08
CA ALA A 304 5.43 -7.53 -3.43
C ALA A 304 4.19 -6.61 -3.46
N ARG A 305 3.80 -6.09 -2.29
CA ARG A 305 2.55 -5.35 -2.08
C ARG A 305 2.74 -3.87 -1.80
N THR A 306 3.86 -3.48 -1.20
CA THR A 306 4.20 -2.07 -0.93
C THR A 306 5.30 -1.61 -1.86
N MET A 307 5.28 -0.31 -2.21
CA MET A 307 6.19 0.23 -3.21
C MET A 307 6.56 1.69 -2.95
N ALA A 308 7.67 2.12 -3.51
CA ALA A 308 8.13 3.50 -3.53
C ALA A 308 8.59 3.90 -4.94
N LEU A 309 8.43 5.17 -5.27
CA LEU A 309 8.91 5.76 -6.52
C LEU A 309 10.27 6.40 -6.30
N ASP A 310 11.25 6.04 -7.11
CA ASP A 310 12.48 6.81 -7.26
C ASP A 310 12.25 7.89 -8.33
N THR A 311 12.09 9.13 -7.89
CA THR A 311 11.78 10.27 -8.76
C THR A 311 12.94 10.72 -9.64
N GLU A 312 14.18 10.27 -9.36
CA GLU A 312 15.35 10.54 -10.20
C GLU A 312 15.45 9.59 -11.39
N THR A 313 15.08 8.33 -11.20
CA THR A 313 15.17 7.30 -12.25
C THR A 313 13.80 6.88 -12.81
N HIS A 314 12.71 7.29 -12.17
CA HIS A 314 11.34 6.86 -12.45
C HIS A 314 11.14 5.34 -12.32
N ASN A 315 11.97 4.68 -11.54
CA ASN A 315 11.83 3.28 -11.19
C ASN A 315 10.89 3.10 -10.00
N VAL A 316 10.14 2.02 -10.01
CA VAL A 316 9.31 1.58 -8.89
C VAL A 316 10.09 0.52 -8.10
N LEU A 317 10.26 0.76 -6.80
CA LEU A 317 10.88 -0.18 -5.89
C LEU A 317 9.79 -0.91 -5.13
N LEU A 318 9.90 -2.24 -5.01
CA LEU A 318 8.98 -3.07 -4.24
C LEU A 318 9.80 -3.96 -3.31
N VAL A 319 9.20 -4.42 -2.22
CA VAL A 319 9.85 -5.37 -1.30
C VAL A 319 9.03 -6.64 -1.16
N THR A 320 9.71 -7.76 -1.02
CA THR A 320 9.07 -9.06 -0.82
C THR A 320 10.04 -10.08 -0.22
N ALA A 321 9.50 -11.22 0.21
CA ALA A 321 10.27 -12.38 0.62
C ALA A 321 9.52 -13.68 0.31
N ARG A 322 10.20 -14.81 0.42
CA ARG A 322 9.53 -16.12 0.43
C ARG A 322 9.12 -16.50 1.84
N HIS A 323 7.95 -17.11 1.95
CA HIS A 323 7.41 -17.59 3.22
C HIS A 323 7.49 -19.11 3.34
N GLY A 324 7.68 -19.61 4.57
CA GLY A 324 7.56 -21.02 4.87
C GLY A 324 6.11 -21.51 4.83
N HIS A 325 5.93 -22.84 4.84
CA HIS A 325 4.59 -23.44 4.78
C HIS A 325 3.69 -22.98 5.94
N GLY A 326 2.44 -22.68 5.62
CA GLY A 326 1.39 -22.37 6.60
C GLY A 326 1.40 -20.95 7.13
N SER A 327 2.11 -20.03 6.50
CA SER A 327 2.31 -18.68 7.01
C SER A 327 1.82 -17.59 6.08
N THR A 328 1.03 -16.74 6.65
CA THR A 328 0.91 -15.33 6.30
C THR A 328 2.15 -14.58 6.80
N TYR A 329 2.65 -13.61 6.12
CA TYR A 329 3.66 -12.54 6.35
C TYR A 329 4.70 -12.66 7.51
N ARG A 330 4.54 -13.60 8.46
CA ARG A 330 5.37 -13.69 9.67
C ARG A 330 6.45 -14.77 9.66
N ASN A 331 6.51 -15.63 8.65
CA ASN A 331 7.49 -16.73 8.58
C ASN A 331 8.36 -16.59 7.32
N ILE A 332 9.13 -15.51 7.28
CA ILE A 332 10.04 -15.22 6.19
C ILE A 332 11.19 -16.21 6.21
N LEU A 333 11.46 -16.84 5.10
CA LEU A 333 12.62 -17.71 4.93
C LEU A 333 13.91 -16.88 4.93
N PRO A 334 14.91 -17.22 5.75
CA PRO A 334 16.18 -16.49 5.79
C PRO A 334 16.82 -16.31 4.41
N GLY A 335 17.42 -15.14 4.16
CA GLY A 335 18.11 -14.81 2.92
C GLY A 335 17.19 -14.65 1.69
N THR A 336 15.87 -14.54 1.89
CA THR A 336 14.91 -14.37 0.77
C THR A 336 14.28 -12.99 0.69
N PHE A 337 14.54 -12.11 1.64
CA PHE A 337 14.03 -10.74 1.61
C PHE A 337 14.77 -9.92 0.55
N VAL A 338 14.03 -9.28 -0.32
CA VAL A 338 14.59 -8.57 -1.49
C VAL A 338 13.88 -7.26 -1.74
N VAL A 339 14.63 -6.30 -2.32
CA VAL A 339 14.07 -5.15 -3.03
C VAL A 339 14.10 -5.46 -4.52
N LEU A 340 12.95 -5.35 -5.17
CA LEU A 340 12.79 -5.44 -6.61
C LEU A 340 12.79 -4.03 -7.20
N VAL A 341 13.64 -3.76 -8.17
CA VAL A 341 13.67 -2.49 -8.91
C VAL A 341 13.05 -2.73 -10.28
N VAL A 342 11.92 -2.11 -10.53
CA VAL A 342 11.14 -2.23 -11.77
C VAL A 342 11.21 -0.90 -12.53
N GLY A 343 11.59 -0.94 -13.80
CA GLY A 343 11.75 0.25 -14.64
C GLY A 343 11.81 -0.10 -16.13
N LYS A 344 12.10 0.89 -16.96
CA LYS A 344 12.21 0.74 -18.42
C LYS A 344 13.61 0.43 -18.91
#